data_971a2db00d9aa9545995317b73434925
#
_entry.id   971a2db00d9aa9545995317b73434925
#
_cell.length_a   1.000
_cell.length_b   1.000
_cell.length_c   1.000
_cell.angle_alpha   90.00
_cell.angle_beta   90.00
_cell.angle_gamma   90.00
#
_symmetry.space_group_name_H-M   'P 1'
#
loop_
_entity.id
_entity.type
_entity.pdbx_description
1 polymer ?
#
loop_
_entity_poly.entity_id
_entity_poly.type
_entity_poly.pdbx_seq_one_letter_code
_entity_poly.pdbx_strand_id
1 'polypeptide(L)'
;MPGTRANIAVHAGRPPRGVYLITPDWADTHRLQATVADAIRAGADALQYRNKSAPGALRREQAQALARLAQSAGLPFFVDDDATLAVAVGADGLHIGRADGDPAEVRAKLPPAMMLGVSCYADLERVAHAVRIGASYVALGAMFPSQTKPEAAIASLECIGRARHLGAHVVASGGISDRNIAAVVAAGAQAVGVVSAVFEASEPGRATAQLAAAFARGVKRT
;
A
#
# COMPACT_ATOMS: atom_id res chain seq x y z
N MET A 1 -22.25 22.59 -26.49
CA MET A 1 -21.78 21.28 -25.97
C MET A 1 -21.12 21.53 -24.63
N PRO A 2 -21.72 21.21 -23.45
CA PRO A 2 -21.05 21.34 -22.18
C PRO A 2 -20.18 20.11 -21.99
N GLY A 3 -18.86 20.36 -21.89
CA GLY A 3 -17.85 19.33 -21.64
C GLY A 3 -18.05 18.68 -20.28
N THR A 4 -18.07 17.37 -20.29
CA THR A 4 -18.11 16.49 -19.13
C THR A 4 -16.88 16.77 -18.27
N ARG A 5 -17.02 17.52 -17.19
CA ARG A 5 -16.01 17.54 -16.12
C ARG A 5 -16.03 16.16 -15.47
N ALA A 6 -15.06 15.32 -15.83
CA ALA A 6 -14.79 14.08 -15.14
C ALA A 6 -14.60 14.38 -13.65
N ASN A 7 -15.30 13.63 -12.80
CA ASN A 7 -15.23 13.68 -11.34
C ASN A 7 -13.84 13.18 -10.87
N ILE A 8 -12.81 14.04 -10.88
CA ILE A 8 -11.43 13.72 -10.47
C ILE A 8 -11.22 13.82 -8.94
N ALA A 9 -12.28 13.98 -8.16
CA ALA A 9 -12.15 14.40 -6.76
C ALA A 9 -12.58 13.36 -5.71
N VAL A 10 -12.48 12.05 -5.96
CA VAL A 10 -13.06 11.08 -5.01
C VAL A 10 -12.06 10.43 -4.04
N HIS A 11 -10.75 10.48 -4.29
CA HIS A 11 -9.78 9.76 -3.46
C HIS A 11 -8.65 10.60 -2.83
N ALA A 12 -8.55 11.89 -3.13
CA ALA A 12 -7.54 12.76 -2.52
C ALA A 12 -7.66 12.74 -0.98
N GLY A 13 -6.61 12.28 -0.30
CA GLY A 13 -6.51 12.28 1.15
C GLY A 13 -7.11 11.06 1.87
N ARG A 14 -7.47 9.98 1.18
CA ARG A 14 -7.93 8.75 1.85
C ARG A 14 -6.82 7.72 1.96
N PRO A 15 -6.52 7.21 3.17
CA PRO A 15 -5.55 6.14 3.34
C PRO A 15 -6.03 4.83 2.67
N PRO A 16 -5.11 3.91 2.34
CA PRO A 16 -5.44 2.65 1.68
C PRO A 16 -6.53 1.86 2.41
N ARG A 17 -7.50 1.32 1.66
CA ARG A 17 -8.50 0.38 2.15
C ARG A 17 -8.54 -0.82 1.23
N GLY A 18 -9.04 -1.97 1.72
CA GLY A 18 -9.13 -3.16 0.88
C GLY A 18 -7.78 -3.73 0.44
N VAL A 19 -7.65 -4.04 -0.84
CA VAL A 19 -6.44 -4.63 -1.42
C VAL A 19 -5.48 -3.53 -1.88
N TYR A 20 -4.34 -3.43 -1.20
CA TYR A 20 -3.27 -2.49 -1.49
C TYR A 20 -2.13 -3.20 -2.21
N LEU A 21 -1.98 -2.95 -3.49
CA LEU A 21 -0.91 -3.51 -4.30
C LEU A 21 0.42 -2.84 -3.97
N ILE A 22 1.47 -3.64 -3.77
CA ILE A 22 2.85 -3.17 -3.64
C ILE A 22 3.65 -3.82 -4.75
N THR A 23 4.27 -3.02 -5.62
CA THR A 23 4.98 -3.56 -6.79
C THR A 23 6.25 -4.32 -6.42
N PRO A 24 6.59 -5.40 -7.14
CA PRO A 24 7.87 -6.08 -7.02
C PRO A 24 8.99 -5.32 -7.74
N ASP A 25 10.24 -5.73 -7.51
CA ASP A 25 11.43 -5.15 -8.15
C ASP A 25 11.60 -5.65 -9.60
N TRP A 26 10.61 -5.40 -10.47
CA TRP A 26 10.67 -5.80 -11.88
C TRP A 26 11.29 -4.71 -12.74
N ALA A 27 12.14 -5.13 -13.69
CA ALA A 27 12.75 -4.22 -14.68
C ALA A 27 11.83 -3.97 -15.89
N ASP A 28 10.91 -4.88 -16.19
CA ASP A 28 9.99 -4.78 -17.33
C ASP A 28 8.79 -3.87 -16.99
N THR A 29 8.83 -2.64 -17.48
CA THR A 29 7.78 -1.64 -17.31
C THR A 29 6.44 -2.06 -17.92
N HIS A 30 6.47 -2.70 -19.10
CA HIS A 30 5.23 -3.12 -19.78
C HIS A 30 4.51 -4.23 -19.02
N ARG A 31 5.26 -5.25 -18.58
CA ARG A 31 4.73 -6.30 -17.75
C ARG A 31 4.17 -5.74 -16.44
N LEU A 32 4.89 -4.83 -15.79
CA LEU A 32 4.45 -4.21 -14.56
C LEU A 32 3.13 -3.45 -14.74
N GLN A 33 3.03 -2.61 -15.77
CA GLN A 33 1.81 -1.85 -16.08
C GLN A 33 0.63 -2.77 -16.42
N ALA A 34 0.84 -3.79 -17.25
CA ALA A 34 -0.22 -4.73 -17.62
C ALA A 34 -0.77 -5.47 -16.40
N THR A 35 0.12 -5.96 -15.54
CA THR A 35 -0.26 -6.67 -14.30
C THR A 35 -1.02 -5.75 -13.34
N VAL A 36 -0.55 -4.51 -13.13
CA VAL A 36 -1.22 -3.54 -12.26
C VAL A 36 -2.58 -3.15 -12.83
N ALA A 37 -2.69 -2.92 -14.14
CA ALA A 37 -3.96 -2.60 -14.80
C ALA A 37 -4.99 -3.74 -14.64
N ASP A 38 -4.56 -4.99 -14.77
CA ASP A 38 -5.41 -6.16 -14.58
C ASP A 38 -5.89 -6.26 -13.12
N ALA A 39 -5.00 -6.07 -12.16
CA ALA A 39 -5.32 -6.08 -10.74
C ALA A 39 -6.27 -4.91 -10.34
N ILE A 40 -6.10 -3.71 -10.90
CA ILE A 40 -7.01 -2.58 -10.69
C ILE A 40 -8.41 -2.91 -11.17
N ARG A 41 -8.55 -3.44 -12.40
CA ARG A 41 -9.86 -3.86 -12.93
C ARG A 41 -10.53 -4.93 -12.09
N ALA A 42 -9.74 -5.74 -11.40
CA ALA A 42 -10.20 -6.84 -10.55
C ALA A 42 -10.50 -6.45 -9.10
N GLY A 43 -10.37 -5.17 -8.73
CA GLY A 43 -10.77 -4.66 -7.43
C GLY A 43 -9.61 -4.39 -6.46
N ALA A 44 -8.43 -4.04 -6.95
CA ALA A 44 -7.42 -3.39 -6.11
C ALA A 44 -7.89 -1.97 -5.75
N ASP A 45 -7.62 -1.54 -4.50
CA ASP A 45 -8.13 -0.29 -3.94
C ASP A 45 -7.05 0.77 -3.72
N ALA A 46 -5.77 0.40 -3.79
CA ALA A 46 -4.63 1.31 -3.69
C ALA A 46 -3.40 0.71 -4.36
N LEU A 47 -2.43 1.55 -4.73
CA LEU A 47 -1.19 1.14 -5.38
C LEU A 47 0.01 1.82 -4.73
N GLN A 48 1.05 1.04 -4.41
CA GLN A 48 2.38 1.52 -4.02
C GLN A 48 3.41 1.09 -5.06
N TYR A 49 4.12 2.05 -5.60
CA TYR A 49 5.30 1.79 -6.41
C TYR A 49 6.51 1.58 -5.49
N ARG A 50 7.10 0.41 -5.58
CA ARG A 50 8.34 0.03 -4.92
C ARG A 50 9.23 -0.69 -5.94
N ASN A 51 10.46 -0.22 -6.12
CA ASN A 51 11.49 -0.92 -6.89
C ASN A 51 12.87 -0.47 -6.36
N LYS A 52 13.41 -1.26 -5.44
CA LYS A 52 14.68 -0.93 -4.76
C LYS A 52 15.93 -1.22 -5.61
N SER A 53 15.80 -2.09 -6.60
CA SER A 53 16.91 -2.52 -7.45
C SER A 53 17.06 -1.70 -8.74
N ALA A 54 16.02 -0.96 -9.15
CA ALA A 54 16.04 -0.24 -10.41
C ALA A 54 16.92 1.02 -10.37
N PRO A 55 17.64 1.33 -11.48
CA PRO A 55 18.29 2.62 -11.66
C PRO A 55 17.29 3.78 -11.61
N GLY A 56 17.74 4.98 -11.24
CA GLY A 56 16.88 6.15 -11.07
C GLY A 56 16.03 6.51 -12.30
N ALA A 57 16.57 6.34 -13.51
CA ALA A 57 15.82 6.58 -14.75
C ALA A 57 14.63 5.63 -14.89
N LEU A 58 14.83 4.34 -14.67
CA LEU A 58 13.78 3.32 -14.72
C LEU A 58 12.75 3.53 -13.60
N ARG A 59 13.20 3.86 -12.38
CA ARG A 59 12.30 4.19 -11.27
C ARG A 59 11.37 5.35 -11.64
N ARG A 60 11.89 6.40 -12.22
CA ARG A 60 11.10 7.56 -12.69
C ARG A 60 10.10 7.17 -13.77
N GLU A 61 10.54 6.43 -14.79
CA GLU A 61 9.70 5.92 -15.88
C GLU A 61 8.52 5.11 -15.33
N GLN A 62 8.81 4.10 -14.51
CA GLN A 62 7.81 3.21 -13.92
C GLN A 62 6.85 3.96 -13.00
N ALA A 63 7.37 4.82 -12.12
CA ALA A 63 6.54 5.61 -11.21
C ALA A 63 5.59 6.54 -11.96
N GLN A 64 6.06 7.22 -13.01
CA GLN A 64 5.22 8.08 -13.87
C GLN A 64 4.14 7.28 -14.60
N ALA A 65 4.48 6.10 -15.10
CA ALA A 65 3.54 5.25 -15.81
C ALA A 65 2.42 4.74 -14.86
N LEU A 66 2.80 4.30 -13.66
CA LEU A 66 1.86 3.81 -12.65
C LEU A 66 1.03 4.94 -12.02
N ALA A 67 1.60 6.13 -11.83
CA ALA A 67 0.86 7.31 -11.37
C ALA A 67 -0.29 7.65 -12.33
N ARG A 68 -0.03 7.69 -13.65
CA ARG A 68 -1.07 7.90 -14.66
C ARG A 68 -2.15 6.82 -14.63
N LEU A 69 -1.75 5.57 -14.47
CA LEU A 69 -2.66 4.44 -14.40
C LEU A 69 -3.57 4.52 -13.16
N ALA A 70 -3.00 4.78 -12.00
CA ALA A 70 -3.73 4.95 -10.75
C ALA A 70 -4.69 6.15 -10.83
N GLN A 71 -4.22 7.29 -11.33
CA GLN A 71 -5.03 8.50 -11.52
C GLN A 71 -6.23 8.25 -12.44
N SER A 72 -6.03 7.55 -13.57
CA SER A 72 -7.11 7.23 -14.51
C SER A 72 -8.17 6.31 -13.90
N ALA A 73 -7.79 5.48 -12.95
CA ALA A 73 -8.66 4.57 -12.22
C ALA A 73 -9.23 5.16 -10.92
N GLY A 74 -8.80 6.37 -10.53
CA GLY A 74 -9.20 7.00 -9.27
C GLY A 74 -8.66 6.28 -8.03
N LEU A 75 -7.50 5.62 -8.12
CA LEU A 75 -6.87 4.94 -7.00
C LEU A 75 -5.83 5.83 -6.31
N PRO A 76 -5.73 5.81 -4.97
CA PRO A 76 -4.62 6.43 -4.27
C PRO A 76 -3.30 5.75 -4.63
N PHE A 77 -2.31 6.58 -4.98
CA PHE A 77 -0.97 6.15 -5.42
C PHE A 77 0.10 6.61 -4.44
N PHE A 78 0.93 5.68 -4.03
CA PHE A 78 2.03 5.90 -3.10
C PHE A 78 3.37 5.54 -3.75
N VAL A 79 4.43 6.26 -3.36
CA VAL A 79 5.81 5.91 -3.69
C VAL A 79 6.52 5.43 -2.42
N ASP A 80 7.33 4.38 -2.54
CA ASP A 80 8.13 3.86 -1.43
C ASP A 80 9.45 4.63 -1.33
N ASP A 81 9.84 5.02 -0.12
CA ASP A 81 11.14 5.58 0.31
C ASP A 81 11.55 6.94 -0.29
N ASP A 82 11.17 7.27 -1.51
CA ASP A 82 11.69 8.40 -2.29
C ASP A 82 10.71 9.58 -2.34
N ALA A 83 10.86 10.52 -1.39
CA ALA A 83 10.03 11.73 -1.31
C ALA A 83 10.14 12.62 -2.55
N THR A 84 11.35 12.72 -3.14
CA THR A 84 11.57 13.52 -4.36
C THR A 84 10.82 12.93 -5.54
N LEU A 85 10.89 11.63 -5.71
CA LEU A 85 10.14 10.92 -6.74
C LEU A 85 8.63 11.04 -6.51
N ALA A 86 8.15 10.87 -5.27
CA ALA A 86 6.74 10.99 -4.92
C ALA A 86 6.16 12.35 -5.33
N VAL A 87 6.86 13.43 -5.01
CA VAL A 87 6.47 14.80 -5.41
C VAL A 87 6.54 14.96 -6.93
N ALA A 88 7.62 14.49 -7.57
CA ALA A 88 7.84 14.66 -9.01
C ALA A 88 6.79 13.96 -9.88
N VAL A 89 6.21 12.85 -9.41
CA VAL A 89 5.17 12.11 -10.15
C VAL A 89 3.74 12.45 -9.71
N GLY A 90 3.58 13.37 -8.74
CA GLY A 90 2.28 13.75 -8.21
C GLY A 90 1.59 12.62 -7.45
N ALA A 91 2.35 11.83 -6.68
CA ALA A 91 1.78 10.78 -5.84
C ALA A 91 0.88 11.35 -4.73
N ASP A 92 -0.15 10.62 -4.34
CA ASP A 92 -1.02 10.97 -3.23
C ASP A 92 -0.32 10.81 -1.88
N GLY A 93 0.75 10.01 -1.81
CA GLY A 93 1.49 9.80 -0.57
C GLY A 93 2.86 9.17 -0.77
N LEU A 94 3.62 9.21 0.32
CA LEU A 94 4.90 8.54 0.52
C LEU A 94 4.74 7.43 1.55
N HIS A 95 5.37 6.28 1.32
CA HIS A 95 5.55 5.24 2.33
C HIS A 95 7.01 5.15 2.75
N ILE A 96 7.28 5.07 4.06
CA ILE A 96 8.64 4.95 4.59
C ILE A 96 8.80 3.76 5.54
N GLY A 97 9.97 3.15 5.49
CA GLY A 97 10.40 2.10 6.40
C GLY A 97 11.27 2.60 7.55
N ARG A 98 12.03 1.68 8.15
CA ARG A 98 12.91 2.01 9.29
C ARG A 98 14.19 2.71 8.86
N ALA A 99 14.68 2.43 7.66
CA ALA A 99 15.94 2.97 7.15
C ALA A 99 15.80 4.34 6.47
N ASP A 100 14.56 4.85 6.31
CA ASP A 100 14.27 6.00 5.46
C ASP A 100 14.17 7.32 6.26
N GLY A 101 14.69 7.32 7.47
CA GLY A 101 14.77 8.49 8.36
C GLY A 101 13.70 8.51 9.45
N ASP A 102 13.75 9.58 10.25
CA ASP A 102 12.74 9.84 11.29
C ASP A 102 11.41 10.26 10.65
N PRO A 103 10.28 9.59 10.97
CA PRO A 103 9.00 9.92 10.38
C PRO A 103 8.53 11.36 10.62
N ALA A 104 8.90 12.00 11.75
CA ALA A 104 8.53 13.38 12.04
C ALA A 104 9.30 14.36 11.13
N GLU A 105 10.59 14.11 10.89
CA GLU A 105 11.39 14.92 9.96
C GLU A 105 10.88 14.77 8.51
N VAL A 106 10.53 13.55 8.13
CA VAL A 106 9.94 13.30 6.80
C VAL A 106 8.61 14.03 6.67
N ARG A 107 7.71 13.91 7.67
CA ARG A 107 6.40 14.60 7.65
C ARG A 107 6.55 16.11 7.51
N ALA A 108 7.51 16.70 8.22
CA ALA A 108 7.76 18.16 8.20
C ALA A 108 8.21 18.68 6.81
N LYS A 109 8.83 17.82 5.99
CA LYS A 109 9.33 18.15 4.65
C LYS A 109 8.33 17.86 3.52
N LEU A 110 7.30 17.04 3.79
CA LEU A 110 6.30 16.70 2.77
C LEU A 110 5.25 17.80 2.62
N PRO A 111 4.68 17.97 1.41
CA PRO A 111 3.51 18.81 1.22
C PRO A 111 2.41 18.45 2.22
N PRO A 112 1.69 19.43 2.82
CA PRO A 112 0.66 19.16 3.83
C PRO A 112 -0.42 18.18 3.37
N ALA A 113 -0.81 18.24 2.09
CA ALA A 113 -1.83 17.36 1.50
C ALA A 113 -1.33 15.94 1.19
N MET A 114 0.00 15.72 1.16
CA MET A 114 0.56 14.42 0.83
C MET A 114 0.45 13.48 2.03
N MET A 115 -0.11 12.31 1.81
CA MET A 115 -0.23 11.26 2.83
C MET A 115 1.14 10.68 3.20
N LEU A 116 1.29 10.27 4.46
CA LEU A 116 2.46 9.55 4.94
C LEU A 116 2.05 8.19 5.50
N GLY A 117 2.59 7.13 4.93
CA GLY A 117 2.54 5.77 5.45
C GLY A 117 3.84 5.42 6.17
N VAL A 118 3.74 4.75 7.30
CA VAL A 118 4.92 4.36 8.10
C VAL A 118 4.91 2.87 8.39
N SER A 119 5.97 2.15 7.99
CA SER A 119 6.20 0.77 8.41
C SER A 119 6.54 0.71 9.90
N CYS A 120 5.68 0.07 10.67
CA CYS A 120 5.85 -0.09 12.12
C CYS A 120 6.18 -1.54 12.53
N TYR A 121 6.14 -2.49 11.61
CA TYR A 121 6.44 -3.91 11.87
C TYR A 121 5.50 -4.48 12.96
N ALA A 122 6.03 -4.81 14.15
CA ALA A 122 5.25 -5.19 15.35
C ALA A 122 5.48 -4.21 16.51
N ASP A 123 6.06 -3.05 16.24
CA ASP A 123 6.51 -2.06 17.22
C ASP A 123 5.39 -1.04 17.51
N LEU A 124 4.73 -1.18 18.64
CA LEU A 124 3.63 -0.30 19.06
C LEU A 124 4.10 1.09 19.51
N GLU A 125 5.34 1.25 19.94
CA GLU A 125 5.89 2.58 20.24
C GLU A 125 6.05 3.38 18.96
N ARG A 126 6.54 2.72 17.90
CA ARG A 126 6.62 3.30 16.56
C ARG A 126 5.23 3.62 15.99
N VAL A 127 4.22 2.78 16.26
CA VAL A 127 2.81 3.08 15.91
C VAL A 127 2.35 4.35 16.63
N ALA A 128 2.52 4.43 17.95
CA ALA A 128 2.12 5.60 18.73
C ALA A 128 2.84 6.88 18.26
N HIS A 129 4.12 6.77 17.92
CA HIS A 129 4.88 7.89 17.34
C HIS A 129 4.29 8.31 15.98
N ALA A 130 4.05 7.36 15.07
CA ALA A 130 3.47 7.63 13.76
C ALA A 130 2.10 8.33 13.86
N VAL A 131 1.25 7.88 14.77
CA VAL A 131 -0.05 8.52 15.04
C VAL A 131 0.12 9.96 15.51
N ARG A 132 1.03 10.21 16.48
CA ARG A 132 1.26 11.56 17.01
C ARG A 132 1.74 12.56 15.97
N ILE A 133 2.52 12.12 14.99
CA ILE A 133 3.02 13.00 13.91
C ILE A 133 2.04 13.13 12.75
N GLY A 134 0.85 12.55 12.83
CA GLY A 134 -0.16 12.63 11.79
C GLY A 134 0.11 11.74 10.57
N ALA A 135 0.76 10.58 10.74
CA ALA A 135 0.83 9.59 9.67
C ALA A 135 -0.57 9.15 9.25
N SER A 136 -0.80 9.06 7.94
CA SER A 136 -2.10 8.71 7.38
C SER A 136 -2.45 7.23 7.59
N TYR A 137 -1.43 6.37 7.66
CA TYR A 137 -1.56 4.96 8.02
C TYR A 137 -0.25 4.39 8.54
N VAL A 138 -0.36 3.29 9.25
CA VAL A 138 0.77 2.45 9.65
C VAL A 138 0.70 1.10 8.95
N ALA A 139 1.85 0.56 8.55
CA ALA A 139 1.95 -0.79 8.03
C ALA A 139 2.52 -1.72 9.10
N LEU A 140 1.79 -2.78 9.42
CA LEU A 140 2.20 -3.85 10.33
C LEU A 140 2.54 -5.11 9.54
N GLY A 141 3.58 -5.81 9.94
CA GLY A 141 4.02 -7.05 9.29
C GLY A 141 5.47 -7.41 9.60
N ALA A 142 5.95 -8.59 9.14
CA ALA A 142 5.16 -9.54 8.34
C ALA A 142 4.08 -10.22 9.21
N MET A 143 2.87 -10.38 8.65
CA MET A 143 1.79 -11.08 9.37
C MET A 143 1.93 -12.61 9.28
N PHE A 144 2.50 -13.09 8.18
CA PHE A 144 2.72 -14.52 7.93
C PHE A 144 4.07 -14.71 7.23
N PRO A 145 4.66 -15.92 7.30
CA PRO A 145 5.88 -16.24 6.55
C PRO A 145 5.70 -15.96 5.05
N SER A 146 6.74 -15.43 4.40
CA SER A 146 6.72 -15.16 2.96
C SER A 146 8.08 -15.43 2.31
N GLN A 147 8.06 -15.82 1.05
CA GLN A 147 9.31 -16.00 0.28
C GLN A 147 10.04 -14.68 0.02
N THR A 148 9.31 -13.57 -0.05
CA THR A 148 9.88 -12.23 -0.32
C THR A 148 10.78 -11.74 0.81
N LYS A 149 10.49 -12.11 2.06
CA LYS A 149 11.30 -11.75 3.26
C LYS A 149 11.23 -12.88 4.28
N PRO A 150 11.95 -14.00 4.06
CA PRO A 150 11.87 -15.19 4.92
C PRO A 150 12.32 -14.92 6.37
N GLU A 151 13.26 -13.99 6.58
CA GLU A 151 13.80 -13.63 7.90
C GLU A 151 12.96 -12.57 8.64
N ALA A 152 11.84 -12.14 8.09
CA ALA A 152 11.02 -11.11 8.75
C ALA A 152 10.38 -11.68 10.02
N ALA A 153 10.53 -10.95 11.12
CA ALA A 153 9.81 -11.26 12.36
C ALA A 153 8.29 -11.19 12.12
N ILE A 154 7.57 -12.20 12.62
CA ILE A 154 6.12 -12.30 12.46
C ILE A 154 5.43 -11.47 13.55
N ALA A 155 4.58 -10.53 13.13
CA ALA A 155 3.71 -9.77 14.03
C ALA A 155 2.46 -10.60 14.37
N SER A 156 2.04 -10.57 15.62
CA SER A 156 0.79 -11.21 16.02
C SER A 156 -0.42 -10.45 15.49
N LEU A 157 -1.53 -11.16 15.25
CA LEU A 157 -2.80 -10.53 14.87
C LEU A 157 -3.31 -9.55 15.95
N GLU A 158 -3.02 -9.81 17.23
CA GLU A 158 -3.34 -8.91 18.35
C GLU A 158 -2.70 -7.53 18.19
N CYS A 159 -1.51 -7.46 17.57
CA CYS A 159 -0.83 -6.19 17.30
C CYS A 159 -1.70 -5.23 16.45
N ILE A 160 -2.53 -5.77 15.55
CA ILE A 160 -3.46 -4.99 14.72
C ILE A 160 -4.49 -4.29 15.63
N GLY A 161 -5.16 -5.06 16.52
CA GLY A 161 -6.14 -4.50 17.45
C GLY A 161 -5.54 -3.45 18.38
N ARG A 162 -4.34 -3.70 18.90
CA ARG A 162 -3.61 -2.73 19.75
C ARG A 162 -3.26 -1.45 19.01
N ALA A 163 -2.80 -1.56 17.76
CA ALA A 163 -2.53 -0.38 16.92
C ALA A 163 -3.81 0.42 16.62
N ARG A 164 -4.92 -0.27 16.39
CA ARG A 164 -6.25 0.36 16.23
C ARG A 164 -6.67 1.15 17.47
N HIS A 165 -6.47 0.61 18.66
CA HIS A 165 -6.75 1.31 19.93
C HIS A 165 -5.88 2.58 20.12
N LEU A 166 -4.68 2.62 19.53
CA LEU A 166 -3.86 3.81 19.48
C LEU A 166 -4.34 4.85 18.45
N GLY A 167 -5.43 4.60 17.73
CA GLY A 167 -5.99 5.49 16.71
C GLY A 167 -5.40 5.31 15.31
N ALA A 168 -4.56 4.30 15.09
CA ALA A 168 -3.92 4.10 13.80
C ALA A 168 -4.90 3.57 12.74
N HIS A 169 -4.76 4.05 11.49
CA HIS A 169 -5.24 3.36 10.31
C HIS A 169 -4.25 2.26 9.95
N VAL A 170 -4.68 1.00 9.99
CA VAL A 170 -3.78 -0.16 9.90
C VAL A 170 -3.85 -0.81 8.52
N VAL A 171 -2.70 -0.88 7.86
CA VAL A 171 -2.42 -1.75 6.72
C VAL A 171 -1.64 -2.96 7.23
N ALA A 172 -2.14 -4.16 7.03
CA ALA A 172 -1.40 -5.38 7.35
C ALA A 172 -0.70 -5.92 6.10
N SER A 173 0.54 -6.40 6.21
CA SER A 173 1.32 -6.87 5.07
C SER A 173 2.21 -8.07 5.42
N GLY A 174 2.73 -8.74 4.39
CA GLY A 174 3.63 -9.89 4.52
C GLY A 174 2.92 -11.23 4.63
N GLY A 175 3.10 -12.08 3.62
CA GLY A 175 2.56 -13.44 3.54
C GLY A 175 1.04 -13.53 3.47
N ILE A 176 0.34 -12.44 3.10
CA ILE A 176 -1.12 -12.41 3.01
C ILE A 176 -1.58 -13.07 1.71
N SER A 177 -2.59 -13.91 1.83
CA SER A 177 -3.26 -14.63 0.75
C SER A 177 -4.77 -14.70 0.98
N ASP A 178 -5.53 -15.20 0.01
CA ASP A 178 -6.97 -15.45 0.13
C ASP A 178 -7.36 -16.38 1.29
N ARG A 179 -6.41 -17.23 1.74
CA ARG A 179 -6.63 -18.20 2.83
C ARG A 179 -6.53 -17.59 4.23
N ASN A 180 -5.75 -16.52 4.40
CA ASN A 180 -5.47 -15.94 5.71
C ASN A 180 -5.95 -14.49 5.90
N ILE A 181 -6.33 -13.81 4.81
CA ILE A 181 -6.78 -12.41 4.81
C ILE A 181 -7.96 -12.16 5.78
N ALA A 182 -8.89 -13.14 5.90
CA ALA A 182 -10.05 -13.00 6.76
C ALA A 182 -9.68 -12.81 8.24
N ALA A 183 -8.62 -13.50 8.72
CA ALA A 183 -8.12 -13.36 10.08
C ALA A 183 -7.53 -11.97 10.33
N VAL A 184 -6.81 -11.43 9.34
CA VAL A 184 -6.21 -10.09 9.40
C VAL A 184 -7.29 -9.00 9.44
N VAL A 185 -8.32 -9.14 8.63
CA VAL A 185 -9.46 -8.21 8.61
C VAL A 185 -10.25 -8.28 9.91
N ALA A 186 -10.53 -9.49 10.42
CA ALA A 186 -11.21 -9.69 11.71
C ALA A 186 -10.42 -9.09 12.89
N ALA A 187 -9.09 -9.05 12.81
CA ALA A 187 -8.25 -8.36 13.79
C ALA A 187 -8.31 -6.82 13.69
N GLY A 188 -8.96 -6.26 12.65
CA GLY A 188 -9.20 -4.83 12.49
C GLY A 188 -8.35 -4.12 11.43
N ALA A 189 -7.61 -4.84 10.58
CA ALA A 189 -6.90 -4.22 9.47
C ALA A 189 -7.88 -3.60 8.46
N GLN A 190 -7.58 -2.39 8.01
CA GLN A 190 -8.41 -1.63 7.09
C GLN A 190 -7.95 -1.77 5.63
N ALA A 191 -6.72 -2.23 5.45
CA ALA A 191 -6.19 -2.64 4.15
C ALA A 191 -5.18 -3.77 4.33
N VAL A 192 -4.91 -4.48 3.24
CA VAL A 192 -3.89 -5.52 3.16
C VAL A 192 -2.92 -5.23 2.04
N GLY A 193 -1.63 -5.10 2.38
CA GLY A 193 -0.53 -4.93 1.43
C GLY A 193 -0.11 -6.28 0.86
N VAL A 194 -0.17 -6.42 -0.46
CA VAL A 194 0.15 -7.67 -1.17
C VAL A 194 1.17 -7.45 -2.29
N VAL A 195 2.10 -8.37 -2.43
CA VAL A 195 3.11 -8.44 -3.51
C VAL A 195 2.94 -9.77 -4.24
N SER A 196 3.58 -10.83 -3.76
CA SER A 196 3.66 -12.14 -4.43
C SER A 196 2.30 -12.76 -4.72
N ALA A 197 1.32 -12.59 -3.82
CA ALA A 197 -0.04 -13.13 -4.01
C ALA A 197 -0.72 -12.65 -5.31
N VAL A 198 -0.28 -11.53 -5.87
CA VAL A 198 -0.79 -10.98 -7.14
C VAL A 198 0.28 -11.06 -8.24
N PHE A 199 1.48 -10.56 -7.98
CA PHE A 199 2.49 -10.41 -9.03
C PHE A 199 3.18 -11.73 -9.45
N GLU A 200 3.12 -12.77 -8.62
CA GLU A 200 3.62 -14.12 -8.96
C GLU A 200 2.49 -15.09 -9.37
N ALA A 201 1.24 -14.62 -9.35
CA ALA A 201 0.11 -15.43 -9.81
C ALA A 201 0.13 -15.58 -11.35
N SER A 202 -0.29 -16.73 -11.85
CA SER A 202 -0.48 -16.95 -13.29
C SER A 202 -1.58 -16.06 -13.89
N GLU A 203 -2.57 -15.70 -13.07
CA GLU A 203 -3.71 -14.83 -13.42
C GLU A 203 -3.85 -13.72 -12.36
N PRO A 204 -3.07 -12.61 -12.47
CA PRO A 204 -3.05 -11.54 -11.46
C PRO A 204 -4.41 -10.93 -11.15
N GLY A 205 -5.24 -10.70 -12.17
CA GLY A 205 -6.60 -10.19 -12.00
C GLY A 205 -7.47 -11.15 -11.19
N ARG A 206 -7.45 -12.45 -11.50
CA ARG A 206 -8.20 -13.45 -10.73
C ARG A 206 -7.73 -13.51 -9.27
N ALA A 207 -6.42 -13.52 -9.05
CA ALA A 207 -5.85 -13.49 -7.69
C ALA A 207 -6.31 -12.26 -6.92
N THR A 208 -6.31 -11.09 -7.56
CA THR A 208 -6.79 -9.84 -6.94
C THR A 208 -8.29 -9.92 -6.62
N ALA A 209 -9.13 -10.40 -7.53
CA ALA A 209 -10.57 -10.57 -7.28
C ALA A 209 -10.85 -11.51 -6.11
N GLN A 210 -10.08 -12.59 -5.97
CA GLN A 210 -10.19 -13.51 -4.83
C GLN A 210 -9.82 -12.84 -3.51
N LEU A 211 -8.75 -12.06 -3.49
CA LEU A 211 -8.34 -11.27 -2.32
C LEU A 211 -9.39 -10.22 -1.94
N ALA A 212 -9.91 -9.46 -2.91
CA ALA A 212 -10.94 -8.44 -2.67
C ALA A 212 -12.23 -9.07 -2.12
N ALA A 213 -12.67 -10.20 -2.68
CA ALA A 213 -13.83 -10.93 -2.19
C ALA A 213 -13.60 -11.49 -0.77
N ALA A 214 -12.39 -11.99 -0.47
CA ALA A 214 -12.05 -12.50 0.85
C ALA A 214 -11.97 -11.36 1.89
N PHE A 215 -11.43 -10.20 1.52
CA PHE A 215 -11.41 -8.99 2.34
C PHE A 215 -12.84 -8.55 2.69
N ALA A 216 -13.72 -8.42 1.70
CA ALA A 216 -15.10 -8.01 1.90
C ALA A 216 -15.89 -8.96 2.82
N ARG A 217 -15.62 -10.29 2.72
CA ARG A 217 -16.20 -11.27 3.65
C ARG A 217 -15.71 -11.11 5.09
N GLY A 218 -14.43 -10.73 5.27
CA GLY A 218 -13.86 -10.45 6.59
C GLY A 218 -14.54 -9.25 7.26
N VAL A 219 -14.78 -8.16 6.51
CA VAL A 219 -15.45 -6.95 7.01
C VAL A 219 -16.89 -7.22 7.48
N LYS A 220 -17.65 -8.10 6.80
CA LYS A 220 -19.04 -8.41 7.18
C LYS A 220 -19.19 -9.26 8.46
N ARG A 221 -18.09 -9.80 8.97
CA ARG A 221 -18.07 -10.68 10.17
C ARG A 221 -17.63 -9.95 11.42
N THR A 222 -17.19 -8.71 11.32
CA THR A 222 -16.84 -7.78 12.42
C THR A 222 -17.95 -6.77 12.65
#